data_3cb79f10cf3b666be73b061584168cab
#
_entry.id   3cb79f10cf3b666be73b061584168cab
#
_cell.length_a   1.000
_cell.length_b   1.000
_cell.length_c   1.000
_cell.angle_alpha   90.00
_cell.angle_beta   90.00
_cell.angle_gamma   90.00
#
_symmetry.space_group_name_H-M   'P 1'
#
loop_
_entity.id
_entity.type
_entity.pdbx_description
1 polymer ?
#
loop_
_entity_poly.entity_id
_entity_poly.type
_entity_poly.pdbx_seq_one_letter_code
_entity_poly.pdbx_strand_id
1 'polypeptide(L)'
;LLTTMTTGAREMAKKLLPEVEVRLLPIDLGHFMFTMIRKMRPSMLILVELEYWPQMLLACKAYSIPVTVVNGRISDAGLKKWKTWNSVLGWMAQIPELVLARSEEDADRFIQIGTPAEKVQVTGNLKYDFESLSIPGRRFSPADGFVWMASCTHPGEESMALEVHREI
;
A
#
# COMPACT_ATOMS: atom_id res chain seq x y z
N LEU A 1 6.73 5.85 14.51
CA LEU A 1 7.22 4.54 14.10
C LEU A 1 6.69 4.19 12.72
N LEU A 2 7.54 3.67 11.84
CA LEU A 2 7.18 3.08 10.56
C LEU A 2 7.41 1.57 10.61
N THR A 3 6.46 0.79 10.12
CA THR A 3 6.62 -0.66 9.96
C THR A 3 6.65 -1.06 8.50
N THR A 4 7.46 -2.04 8.15
CA THR A 4 7.62 -2.55 6.79
C THR A 4 7.56 -4.08 6.80
N MET A 5 7.16 -4.68 5.67
CA MET A 5 7.04 -6.14 5.53
C MET A 5 8.37 -6.84 5.18
N THR A 6 9.30 -6.11 4.55
CA THR A 6 10.55 -6.71 4.05
C THR A 6 11.78 -6.00 4.60
N THR A 7 12.89 -6.74 4.69
CA THR A 7 14.18 -6.18 5.11
C THR A 7 14.68 -5.10 4.16
N GLY A 8 14.49 -5.27 2.85
CA GLY A 8 14.89 -4.27 1.86
C GLY A 8 14.11 -2.96 2.01
N ALA A 9 12.79 -3.02 2.23
CA ALA A 9 11.98 -1.83 2.49
C ALA A 9 12.39 -1.15 3.81
N ARG A 10 12.72 -1.93 4.85
CA ARG A 10 13.21 -1.39 6.12
C ARG A 10 14.54 -0.64 5.95
N GLU A 11 15.50 -1.21 5.25
CA GLU A 11 16.80 -0.57 5.02
C GLU A 11 16.66 0.69 4.16
N MET A 12 15.79 0.67 3.15
CA MET A 12 15.47 1.86 2.35
C MET A 12 14.83 2.95 3.21
N ALA A 13 13.82 2.61 4.00
CA ALA A 13 13.13 3.55 4.88
C ALA A 13 14.09 4.20 5.90
N LYS A 14 15.00 3.43 6.50
CA LYS A 14 16.02 3.97 7.41
C LYS A 14 16.97 4.96 6.73
N LYS A 15 17.29 4.75 5.45
CA LYS A 15 18.13 5.68 4.69
C LYS A 15 17.41 6.99 4.35
N LEU A 16 16.12 6.89 4.01
CA LEU A 16 15.32 8.05 3.62
C LEU A 16 14.80 8.86 4.81
N LEU A 17 14.56 8.20 5.94
CA LEU A 17 13.94 8.76 7.13
C LEU A 17 14.77 8.40 8.38
N PRO A 18 16.00 8.92 8.52
CA PRO A 18 16.91 8.53 9.59
C PRO A 18 16.40 8.90 10.99
N GLU A 19 15.53 9.88 11.11
CA GLU A 19 14.89 10.32 12.35
C GLU A 19 13.67 9.48 12.74
N VAL A 20 13.19 8.60 11.85
CA VAL A 20 12.02 7.76 12.09
C VAL A 20 12.45 6.37 12.56
N GLU A 21 11.88 5.90 13.66
CA GLU A 21 12.06 4.52 14.05
C GLU A 21 11.40 3.58 13.04
N VAL A 22 12.20 2.71 12.40
CA VAL A 22 11.71 1.75 11.39
C VAL A 22 11.91 0.31 11.88
N ARG A 23 10.83 -0.46 11.93
CA ARG A 23 10.81 -1.88 12.32
C ARG A 23 10.19 -2.77 11.25
N LEU A 24 10.50 -4.05 11.30
CA LEU A 24 9.72 -5.05 10.57
C LEU A 24 8.39 -5.28 11.29
N LEU A 25 7.32 -5.39 10.50
CA LEU A 25 6.03 -5.84 11.02
C LEU A 25 6.15 -7.32 11.38
N PRO A 26 5.78 -7.73 12.60
CA PRO A 26 5.76 -9.15 12.95
C PRO A 26 4.66 -9.89 12.17
N ILE A 27 4.74 -11.22 12.15
CA ILE A 27 3.70 -12.06 11.55
C ILE A 27 2.36 -11.78 12.23
N ASP A 28 1.27 -11.70 11.44
CA ASP A 28 -0.09 -11.40 11.91
C ASP A 28 -0.70 -12.57 12.71
N LEU A 29 -0.08 -12.89 13.83
CA LEU A 29 -0.59 -13.82 14.83
C LEU A 29 -1.00 -13.06 16.07
N GLY A 30 -2.14 -13.44 16.67
CA GLY A 30 -2.76 -12.71 17.78
C GLY A 30 -1.78 -12.34 18.89
N HIS A 31 -1.01 -13.31 19.38
CA HIS A 31 -0.04 -13.06 20.45
C HIS A 31 0.96 -11.95 20.09
N PHE A 32 1.49 -11.93 18.88
CA PHE A 32 2.45 -10.92 18.45
C PHE A 32 1.80 -9.56 18.28
N MET A 33 0.67 -9.50 17.58
CA MET A 33 -0.02 -8.23 17.32
C MET A 33 -0.55 -7.58 18.59
N PHE A 34 -1.22 -8.34 19.45
CA PHE A 34 -1.70 -7.83 20.74
C PHE A 34 -0.55 -7.37 21.64
N THR A 35 0.56 -8.13 21.67
CA THR A 35 1.74 -7.74 22.46
C THR A 35 2.38 -6.47 21.90
N MET A 36 2.49 -6.35 20.57
CA MET A 36 3.04 -5.17 19.90
C MET A 36 2.20 -3.93 20.23
N ILE A 37 0.90 -3.95 19.93
CA ILE A 37 0.00 -2.82 20.16
C ILE A 37 -0.03 -2.43 21.64
N ARG A 38 -0.12 -3.41 22.56
CA ARG A 38 -0.10 -3.14 24.01
C ARG A 38 1.17 -2.47 24.48
N LYS A 39 2.34 -2.88 23.96
CA LYS A 39 3.64 -2.30 24.35
C LYS A 39 3.86 -0.91 23.74
N MET A 40 3.45 -0.73 22.49
CA MET A 40 3.69 0.51 21.76
C MET A 40 2.69 1.60 22.09
N ARG A 41 1.46 1.22 22.43
CA ARG A 41 0.32 2.15 22.72
C ARG A 41 0.24 3.28 21.68
N PRO A 42 0.13 2.98 20.40
CA PRO A 42 0.07 4.02 19.39
C PRO A 42 -1.21 4.84 19.56
N SER A 43 -1.14 6.15 19.30
CA SER A 43 -2.33 7.01 19.30
C SER A 43 -3.25 6.73 18.12
N MET A 44 -2.69 6.17 17.03
CA MET A 44 -3.42 5.84 15.80
C MET A 44 -2.62 4.79 15.00
N LEU A 45 -3.32 3.93 14.28
CA LEU A 45 -2.75 3.08 13.23
C LEU A 45 -3.10 3.69 11.87
N ILE A 46 -2.08 3.96 11.06
CA ILE A 46 -2.25 4.39 9.67
C ILE A 46 -1.86 3.23 8.76
N LEU A 47 -2.79 2.77 7.94
CA LEU A 47 -2.59 1.74 6.92
C LEU A 47 -2.45 2.41 5.55
N VAL A 48 -1.47 1.97 4.78
CA VAL A 48 -1.29 2.44 3.40
C VAL A 48 -1.89 1.41 2.44
N GLU A 49 -2.71 1.85 1.51
CA GLU A 49 -3.47 1.01 0.56
C GLU A 49 -4.48 0.08 1.28
N LEU A 50 -4.50 -1.23 0.98
CA LEU A 50 -5.43 -2.20 1.59
C LEU A 50 -4.64 -3.25 2.40
N GLU A 51 -3.98 -2.82 3.47
CA GLU A 51 -3.21 -3.69 4.36
C GLU A 51 -4.04 -4.12 5.58
N TYR A 52 -5.18 -4.77 5.34
CA TYR A 52 -6.07 -5.27 6.39
C TYR A 52 -5.56 -6.60 6.95
N TRP A 53 -4.86 -6.53 8.06
CA TRP A 53 -4.34 -7.68 8.80
C TRP A 53 -5.27 -8.01 9.95
N PRO A 54 -5.91 -9.21 9.96
CA PRO A 54 -6.99 -9.51 10.91
C PRO A 54 -6.61 -9.34 12.37
N GLN A 55 -5.45 -9.87 12.78
CA GLN A 55 -5.05 -9.81 14.19
C GLN A 55 -4.60 -8.41 14.61
N MET A 56 -3.98 -7.66 13.71
CA MET A 56 -3.64 -6.27 13.94
C MET A 56 -4.88 -5.40 14.13
N LEU A 57 -5.89 -5.56 13.26
CA LEU A 57 -7.14 -4.82 13.37
C LEU A 57 -7.92 -5.20 14.63
N LEU A 58 -7.96 -6.49 15.02
CA LEU A 58 -8.55 -6.95 16.27
C LEU A 58 -7.83 -6.35 17.49
N ALA A 59 -6.51 -6.31 17.46
CA ALA A 59 -5.73 -5.71 18.55
C ALA A 59 -6.02 -4.21 18.67
N CYS A 60 -6.05 -3.47 17.55
CA CYS A 60 -6.41 -2.05 17.56
C CYS A 60 -7.82 -1.84 18.14
N LYS A 61 -8.81 -2.62 17.69
CA LYS A 61 -10.17 -2.56 18.23
C LYS A 61 -10.21 -2.84 19.73
N ALA A 62 -9.50 -3.87 20.20
CA ALA A 62 -9.48 -4.25 21.61
C ALA A 62 -8.85 -3.20 22.53
N TYR A 63 -7.87 -2.43 22.02
CA TYR A 63 -7.21 -1.35 22.76
C TYR A 63 -7.72 0.05 22.42
N SER A 64 -8.84 0.14 21.67
CA SER A 64 -9.43 1.42 21.26
C SER A 64 -8.46 2.33 20.51
N ILE A 65 -7.60 1.74 19.68
CA ILE A 65 -6.68 2.46 18.81
C ILE A 65 -7.40 2.79 17.50
N PRO A 66 -7.60 4.07 17.15
CA PRO A 66 -8.22 4.44 15.89
C PRO A 66 -7.38 3.97 14.70
N VAL A 67 -8.07 3.55 13.64
CA VAL A 67 -7.45 3.06 12.40
C VAL A 67 -7.86 3.96 11.25
N THR A 68 -6.88 4.44 10.49
CA THR A 68 -7.10 5.22 9.27
C THR A 68 -6.41 4.55 8.09
N VAL A 69 -7.09 4.51 6.95
CA VAL A 69 -6.51 4.04 5.68
C VAL A 69 -6.17 5.25 4.83
N VAL A 70 -4.95 5.31 4.32
CA VAL A 70 -4.50 6.36 3.41
C VAL A 70 -4.14 5.76 2.05
N ASN A 71 -4.34 6.54 0.98
CA ASN A 71 -4.14 6.09 -0.39
C ASN A 71 -4.89 4.78 -0.70
N GLY A 72 -6.11 4.65 -0.14
CA GLY A 72 -6.91 3.44 -0.18
C GLY A 72 -7.16 3.00 -1.63
N ARG A 73 -6.83 1.74 -1.92
CA ARG A 73 -6.96 1.14 -3.25
C ARG A 73 -7.43 -0.30 -3.14
N ILE A 74 -8.40 -0.66 -3.99
CA ILE A 74 -8.86 -2.05 -4.14
C ILE A 74 -8.87 -2.40 -5.63
N SER A 75 -8.09 -3.39 -6.05
CA SER A 75 -8.12 -3.91 -7.43
C SER A 75 -9.38 -4.74 -7.68
N ASP A 76 -9.75 -4.95 -8.96
CA ASP A 76 -10.89 -5.82 -9.33
C ASP A 76 -10.76 -7.22 -8.76
N ALA A 77 -9.57 -7.80 -8.84
CA ALA A 77 -9.28 -9.11 -8.26
C ALA A 77 -9.41 -9.09 -6.73
N GLY A 78 -8.97 -8.01 -6.08
CA GLY A 78 -9.13 -7.77 -4.66
C GLY A 78 -10.61 -7.70 -4.26
N LEU A 79 -11.39 -6.90 -4.95
CA LEU A 79 -12.83 -6.77 -4.71
C LEU A 79 -13.56 -8.10 -4.85
N LYS A 80 -13.28 -8.86 -5.92
CA LYS A 80 -13.85 -10.20 -6.14
C LYS A 80 -13.52 -11.14 -4.99
N LYS A 81 -12.27 -11.15 -4.54
CA LYS A 81 -11.82 -11.96 -3.40
C LYS A 81 -12.54 -11.55 -2.12
N TRP A 82 -12.66 -10.25 -1.83
CA TRP A 82 -13.38 -9.73 -0.68
C TRP A 82 -14.86 -10.15 -0.70
N LYS A 83 -15.55 -10.00 -1.83
CA LYS A 83 -16.95 -10.44 -1.97
C LYS A 83 -17.14 -11.92 -1.69
N THR A 84 -16.19 -12.77 -2.12
CA THR A 84 -16.22 -14.20 -1.86
C THR A 84 -16.07 -14.53 -0.37
N TRP A 85 -15.23 -13.78 0.36
CA TRP A 85 -14.92 -14.02 1.76
C TRP A 85 -15.63 -13.06 2.73
N ASN A 86 -16.60 -12.28 2.25
CA ASN A 86 -17.24 -11.22 3.03
C ASN A 86 -17.91 -11.73 4.31
N SER A 87 -18.49 -12.91 4.31
CA SER A 87 -19.07 -13.53 5.52
C SER A 87 -18.05 -13.74 6.64
N VAL A 88 -16.76 -13.87 6.31
CA VAL A 88 -15.69 -14.10 7.27
C VAL A 88 -14.88 -12.84 7.54
N LEU A 89 -14.63 -12.03 6.52
CA LEU A 89 -13.70 -10.90 6.56
C LEU A 89 -14.39 -9.53 6.58
N GLY A 90 -15.69 -9.45 6.31
CA GLY A 90 -16.43 -8.18 6.17
C GLY A 90 -16.37 -7.28 7.42
N TRP A 91 -16.25 -7.87 8.62
CA TRP A 91 -16.09 -7.11 9.84
C TRP A 91 -14.85 -6.21 9.86
N MET A 92 -13.79 -6.56 9.11
CA MET A 92 -12.57 -5.76 9.03
C MET A 92 -12.80 -4.41 8.35
N ALA A 93 -13.70 -4.38 7.34
CA ALA A 93 -14.03 -3.16 6.61
C ALA A 93 -14.75 -2.10 7.48
N GLN A 94 -15.30 -2.50 8.62
CA GLN A 94 -16.01 -1.61 9.55
C GLN A 94 -15.08 -1.00 10.61
N ILE A 95 -13.87 -1.54 10.78
CA ILE A 95 -12.93 -1.09 11.84
C ILE A 95 -12.35 0.30 11.56
N PRO A 96 -11.89 0.64 10.35
CA PRO A 96 -11.37 1.97 10.11
C PRO A 96 -12.38 3.06 10.47
N GLU A 97 -11.90 4.12 11.11
CA GLU A 97 -12.68 5.33 11.39
C GLU A 97 -12.70 6.26 10.18
N LEU A 98 -11.68 6.17 9.33
CA LEU A 98 -11.54 6.97 8.12
C LEU A 98 -10.81 6.18 7.04
N VAL A 99 -11.32 6.26 5.81
CA VAL A 99 -10.68 5.72 4.61
C VAL A 99 -10.52 6.85 3.60
N LEU A 100 -9.27 7.23 3.32
CA LEU A 100 -8.90 8.19 2.30
C LEU A 100 -8.59 7.43 1.00
N ALA A 101 -9.60 7.32 0.16
CA ALA A 101 -9.52 6.58 -1.10
C ALA A 101 -8.80 7.38 -2.18
N ARG A 102 -8.09 6.68 -3.04
CA ARG A 102 -7.31 7.27 -4.13
C ARG A 102 -8.19 7.84 -5.26
N SER A 103 -9.38 7.26 -5.49
CA SER A 103 -10.31 7.64 -6.55
C SER A 103 -11.75 7.35 -6.11
N GLU A 104 -12.72 7.90 -6.85
CA GLU A 104 -14.15 7.57 -6.66
C GLU A 104 -14.40 6.07 -6.82
N GLU A 105 -13.77 5.44 -7.81
CA GLU A 105 -13.89 4.00 -8.02
C GLU A 105 -13.37 3.19 -6.83
N ASP A 106 -12.23 3.59 -6.25
CA ASP A 106 -11.70 2.94 -5.04
C ASP A 106 -12.63 3.19 -3.84
N ALA A 107 -13.20 4.40 -3.70
CA ALA A 107 -14.18 4.72 -2.65
C ALA A 107 -15.41 3.82 -2.73
N ASP A 108 -16.00 3.67 -3.91
CA ASP A 108 -17.13 2.77 -4.16
C ASP A 108 -16.79 1.32 -3.79
N ARG A 109 -15.57 0.88 -4.10
CA ARG A 109 -15.11 -0.46 -3.74
C ARG A 109 -14.98 -0.67 -2.23
N PHE A 110 -14.51 0.34 -1.49
CA PHE A 110 -14.49 0.28 -0.01
C PHE A 110 -15.90 0.18 0.56
N ILE A 111 -16.86 0.93 0.03
CA ILE A 111 -18.27 0.83 0.43
C ILE A 111 -18.82 -0.57 0.10
N GLN A 112 -18.52 -1.11 -1.07
CA GLN A 112 -18.96 -2.45 -1.48
C GLN A 112 -18.43 -3.59 -0.60
N ILE A 113 -17.27 -3.44 0.03
CA ILE A 113 -16.72 -4.44 0.97
C ILE A 113 -17.24 -4.26 2.40
N GLY A 114 -18.06 -3.22 2.67
CA GLY A 114 -18.74 -3.01 3.94
C GLY A 114 -18.24 -1.84 4.78
N THR A 115 -17.37 -0.98 4.25
CA THR A 115 -17.01 0.27 4.93
C THR A 115 -18.19 1.25 4.87
N PRO A 116 -18.63 1.85 6.00
CA PRO A 116 -19.68 2.86 6.00
C PRO A 116 -19.31 4.05 5.10
N ALA A 117 -20.25 4.51 4.27
CA ALA A 117 -19.99 5.55 3.27
C ALA A 117 -19.52 6.87 3.93
N GLU A 118 -20.04 7.21 5.10
CA GLU A 118 -19.66 8.40 5.86
C GLU A 118 -18.20 8.40 6.36
N LYS A 119 -17.54 7.23 6.33
CA LYS A 119 -16.14 7.05 6.70
C LYS A 119 -15.20 7.07 5.49
N VAL A 120 -15.71 7.17 4.27
CA VAL A 120 -14.92 7.12 3.05
C VAL A 120 -14.85 8.51 2.42
N GLN A 121 -13.64 8.98 2.11
CA GLN A 121 -13.40 10.26 1.44
C GLN A 121 -12.41 10.04 0.30
N VAL A 122 -12.60 10.75 -0.81
CA VAL A 122 -11.66 10.73 -1.94
C VAL A 122 -10.67 11.87 -1.78
N THR A 123 -9.39 11.53 -1.75
CA THR A 123 -8.30 12.51 -1.54
C THR A 123 -7.29 12.54 -2.68
N GLY A 124 -7.43 11.68 -3.68
CA GLY A 124 -6.44 11.55 -4.73
C GLY A 124 -5.31 10.56 -4.39
N ASN A 125 -4.39 10.41 -5.33
CA ASN A 125 -3.28 9.47 -5.18
C ASN A 125 -2.04 10.20 -4.64
N LEU A 126 -1.61 9.84 -3.43
CA LEU A 126 -0.43 10.41 -2.76
C LEU A 126 0.86 10.37 -3.60
N LYS A 127 0.93 9.44 -4.57
CA LYS A 127 2.10 9.36 -5.46
C LYS A 127 2.25 10.58 -6.39
N TYR A 128 1.21 11.40 -6.55
CA TYR A 128 1.25 12.62 -7.36
C TYR A 128 1.59 13.88 -6.54
N ASP A 129 1.57 13.80 -5.21
CA ASP A 129 1.97 14.89 -4.31
C ASP A 129 3.50 14.99 -4.12
N PHE A 130 4.26 14.09 -4.72
CA PHE A 130 5.70 14.24 -4.75
C PHE A 130 6.06 15.44 -5.63
N GLU A 131 6.36 16.57 -5.03
CA GLU A 131 7.29 17.54 -5.64
C GLU A 131 8.50 16.73 -6.06
N SER A 132 8.82 16.76 -7.34
CA SER A 132 9.87 15.95 -7.93
C SER A 132 11.12 16.05 -7.04
N LEU A 133 11.36 15.00 -6.26
CA LEU A 133 12.70 14.78 -5.74
C LEU A 133 13.59 14.82 -6.97
N SER A 134 14.33 15.92 -7.13
CA SER A 134 15.33 16.06 -8.18
C SER A 134 16.36 14.98 -7.88
N ILE A 135 16.07 13.77 -8.33
CA ILE A 135 17.10 12.74 -8.41
C ILE A 135 18.10 13.31 -9.40
N PRO A 136 19.34 13.57 -8.99
CA PRO A 136 20.36 13.98 -9.93
C PRO A 136 20.44 12.88 -10.98
N GLY A 137 19.64 13.00 -12.04
CA GLY A 137 19.61 12.04 -13.11
C GLY A 137 20.95 12.11 -13.80
N ARG A 138 21.66 10.99 -13.89
CA ARG A 138 22.61 10.83 -14.96
C ARG A 138 21.83 11.11 -16.23
N ARG A 139 22.10 12.26 -16.86
CA ARG A 139 21.61 12.51 -18.22
C ARG A 139 22.22 11.41 -19.07
N PHE A 140 21.40 10.47 -19.48
CA PHE A 140 21.76 9.55 -20.55
C PHE A 140 21.90 10.46 -21.78
N SER A 141 23.15 10.67 -22.25
CA SER A 141 23.36 11.18 -23.59
C SER A 141 23.14 9.98 -24.51
N PRO A 142 22.09 9.96 -25.35
CA PRO A 142 21.95 8.87 -26.30
C PRO A 142 23.22 8.88 -27.17
N ALA A 143 23.83 7.71 -27.32
CA ALA A 143 24.74 7.48 -28.42
C ALA A 143 24.00 7.77 -29.74
N ASP A 144 24.73 8.20 -30.78
CA ASP A 144 24.14 8.52 -32.09
C ASP A 144 23.26 7.37 -32.55
N GLY A 145 21.93 7.55 -32.53
CA GLY A 145 20.94 6.54 -32.93
C GLY A 145 19.64 6.62 -32.15
N PHE A 146 18.67 5.85 -32.60
CA PHE A 146 17.38 5.70 -31.93
C PHE A 146 17.53 4.79 -30.71
N VAL A 147 17.26 5.35 -29.52
CA VAL A 147 17.34 4.62 -28.24
C VAL A 147 15.97 4.59 -27.59
N TRP A 148 15.51 3.42 -27.22
CA TRP A 148 14.32 3.21 -26.43
C TRP A 148 14.58 2.20 -25.31
N MET A 149 13.74 2.18 -24.30
CA MET A 149 13.87 1.30 -23.15
C MET A 149 12.54 0.59 -22.89
N ALA A 150 12.55 -0.75 -22.85
CA ALA A 150 11.46 -1.54 -22.29
C ALA A 150 11.64 -1.65 -20.78
N SER A 151 10.64 -1.22 -20.00
CA SER A 151 10.70 -1.22 -18.54
C SER A 151 9.56 -2.04 -17.95
N CYS A 152 9.83 -2.74 -16.84
CA CYS A 152 8.86 -3.58 -16.14
C CYS A 152 8.28 -4.71 -17.02
N THR A 153 9.10 -5.30 -17.86
CA THR A 153 8.71 -6.39 -18.76
C THR A 153 8.37 -7.67 -17.99
N HIS A 154 7.47 -8.47 -18.56
CA HIS A 154 7.12 -9.82 -18.09
C HIS A 154 7.70 -10.89 -19.02
N PRO A 155 7.83 -12.14 -18.58
CA PRO A 155 8.37 -13.22 -19.40
C PRO A 155 7.69 -13.31 -20.77
N GLY A 156 8.47 -13.17 -21.84
CA GLY A 156 8.01 -13.18 -23.25
C GLY A 156 7.90 -11.80 -23.89
N GLU A 157 7.74 -10.72 -23.15
CA GLU A 157 7.66 -9.35 -23.68
C GLU A 157 9.02 -8.87 -24.20
N GLU A 158 10.11 -9.33 -23.62
CA GLU A 158 11.47 -9.01 -24.07
C GLU A 158 11.71 -9.49 -25.51
N SER A 159 11.22 -10.68 -25.84
CA SER A 159 11.34 -11.25 -27.19
C SER A 159 10.60 -10.41 -28.20
N MET A 160 9.37 -10.00 -27.89
CA MET A 160 8.55 -9.11 -28.73
C MET A 160 9.24 -7.75 -28.93
N ALA A 161 9.77 -7.18 -27.84
CA ALA A 161 10.49 -5.90 -27.88
C ALA A 161 11.72 -5.97 -28.81
N LEU A 162 12.46 -7.10 -28.77
CA LEU A 162 13.61 -7.33 -29.63
C LEU A 162 13.23 -7.56 -31.10
N GLU A 163 12.09 -8.20 -31.36
CA GLU A 163 11.57 -8.37 -32.73
C GLU A 163 11.23 -7.01 -33.34
N VAL A 164 10.47 -6.18 -32.61
CA VAL A 164 10.14 -4.81 -33.06
C VAL A 164 11.41 -3.99 -33.31
N HIS A 165 12.43 -4.12 -32.44
CA HIS A 165 13.69 -3.39 -32.61
C HIS A 165 14.47 -3.78 -33.89
N ARG A 166 14.30 -5.01 -34.36
CA ARG A 166 14.96 -5.45 -35.59
C ARG A 166 14.27 -4.94 -36.87
N GLU A 167 13.03 -4.50 -36.75
CA GLU A 167 12.23 -3.98 -37.87
C GLU A 167 12.35 -2.46 -38.03
N ILE A 168 12.91 -1.77 -37.03
CA ILE A 168 13.18 -0.33 -36.99
C ILE A 168 14.64 -0.04 -37.42
#